data_55c50df93cbd6ff0f0c69b2a7cda4057
#
_entry.id   55c50df93cbd6ff0f0c69b2a7cda4057
#
_cell.length_a   1.000
_cell.length_b   1.000
_cell.length_c   1.000
_cell.angle_alpha   90.00
_cell.angle_beta   90.00
_cell.angle_gamma   90.00
#
_symmetry.space_group_name_H-M   'P 1'
#
loop_
_entity.id
_entity.type
_entity.pdbx_description
1 polymer ?
#
loop_
_entity_poly.entity_id
_entity_poly.type
_entity_poly.pdbx_seq_one_letter_code
_entity_poly.pdbx_strand_id
1 'polypeptide(L)'
;MLEQFGDWSECQRLGEQLFAGEITLHEEIERQFATLTAPLEDVVEWVLENVQVRPGLDELVERFHPLVVSSGFHELIDPVLAREGVEVELLANHVEPRPDGWRVTWQDESICDVCGQSCKRALVPRDGSLVYAGDGFSDRCAAQLADRIFARRGLAAYLDERGVPYEWFDDLHEIAAALR
;
A
#
# COMPACT_ATOMS: atom_id res chain seq x y z
N MET A 1 -11.84 6.52 -4.58
CA MET A 1 -12.68 5.32 -4.48
C MET A 1 -13.56 5.36 -3.23
N LEU A 2 -13.04 5.32 -2.00
CA LEU A 2 -13.85 5.37 -0.77
C LEU A 2 -14.73 6.63 -0.66
N GLU A 3 -14.27 7.78 -1.16
CA GLU A 3 -15.07 9.01 -1.24
C GLU A 3 -16.26 8.88 -2.20
N GLN A 4 -16.13 8.04 -3.25
CA GLN A 4 -17.15 7.85 -4.28
C GLN A 4 -18.17 6.77 -3.92
N PHE A 5 -17.73 5.68 -3.31
CA PHE A 5 -18.54 4.48 -3.12
C PHE A 5 -18.77 4.09 -1.66
N GLY A 6 -18.04 4.67 -0.72
CA GLY A 6 -18.11 4.39 0.71
C GLY A 6 -18.79 5.50 1.52
N ASP A 7 -18.78 5.35 2.83
CA ASP A 7 -19.12 6.42 3.75
C ASP A 7 -17.87 7.26 4.06
N TRP A 8 -17.70 8.37 3.33
CA TRP A 8 -16.53 9.23 3.46
C TRP A 8 -16.36 9.82 4.86
N SER A 9 -17.45 10.17 5.55
CA SER A 9 -17.40 10.72 6.89
C SER A 9 -16.87 9.68 7.90
N GLU A 10 -17.31 8.45 7.77
CA GLU A 10 -16.79 7.32 8.56
C GLU A 10 -15.32 7.04 8.21
N CYS A 11 -14.94 7.06 6.94
CA CYS A 11 -13.55 6.86 6.51
C CYS A 11 -12.60 7.90 7.12
N GLN A 12 -13.00 9.18 7.15
CA GLN A 12 -12.21 10.24 7.78
C GLN A 12 -12.05 10.02 9.29
N ARG A 13 -13.13 9.68 9.99
CA ARG A 13 -13.13 9.39 11.43
C ARG A 13 -12.21 8.20 11.75
N LEU A 14 -12.24 7.14 10.94
CA LEU A 14 -11.38 5.97 11.10
C LEU A 14 -9.90 6.32 10.91
N GLY A 15 -9.58 7.15 9.91
CA GLY A 15 -8.23 7.65 9.71
C GLY A 15 -7.70 8.44 10.91
N GLU A 16 -8.53 9.30 11.52
CA GLU A 16 -8.17 10.02 12.76
C GLU A 16 -7.90 9.04 13.91
N GLN A 17 -8.71 8.01 14.09
CA GLN A 17 -8.52 6.97 15.11
C GLN A 17 -7.23 6.17 14.87
N LEU A 18 -6.91 5.82 13.63
CA LEU A 18 -5.63 5.16 13.30
C LEU A 18 -4.44 6.02 13.69
N PHE A 19 -4.45 7.31 13.32
CA PHE A 19 -3.36 8.23 13.66
C PHE A 19 -3.23 8.48 15.16
N ALA A 20 -4.34 8.45 15.89
CA ALA A 20 -4.36 8.52 17.35
C ALA A 20 -3.90 7.22 18.03
N GLY A 21 -3.76 6.11 17.28
CA GLY A 21 -3.41 4.79 17.80
C GLY A 21 -4.55 4.09 18.55
N GLU A 22 -5.80 4.52 18.30
CA GLU A 22 -7.01 3.95 18.94
C GLU A 22 -7.46 2.66 18.26
N ILE A 23 -7.17 2.52 16.96
CA ILE A 23 -7.43 1.33 16.15
C ILE A 23 -6.19 0.94 15.35
N THR A 24 -6.15 -0.32 14.92
CA THR A 24 -5.11 -0.83 14.04
C THR A 24 -5.39 -0.47 12.57
N LEU A 25 -4.36 -0.57 11.71
CA LEU A 25 -4.53 -0.40 10.27
C LEU A 25 -5.51 -1.41 9.67
N HIS A 26 -5.52 -2.66 10.14
CA HIS A 26 -6.46 -3.68 9.70
C HIS A 26 -7.90 -3.30 10.06
N GLU A 27 -8.15 -2.90 11.30
CA GLU A 27 -9.48 -2.43 11.74
C GLU A 27 -9.96 -1.21 10.94
N GLU A 28 -9.07 -0.27 10.62
CA GLU A 28 -9.41 0.87 9.76
C GLU A 28 -9.88 0.38 8.38
N ILE A 29 -9.05 -0.43 7.71
CA ILE A 29 -9.32 -0.92 6.35
C ILE A 29 -10.61 -1.76 6.32
N GLU A 30 -10.79 -2.71 7.24
CA GLU A 30 -12.00 -3.53 7.31
C GLU A 30 -13.26 -2.69 7.45
N ARG A 31 -13.24 -1.70 8.36
CA ARG A 31 -14.38 -0.84 8.61
C ARG A 31 -14.65 0.11 7.46
N GLN A 32 -13.63 0.64 6.78
CA GLN A 32 -13.79 1.46 5.57
C GLN A 32 -14.42 0.63 4.45
N PHE A 33 -13.92 -0.57 4.19
CA PHE A 33 -14.44 -1.44 3.13
C PHE A 33 -15.82 -2.02 3.44
N ALA A 34 -16.17 -2.20 4.70
CA ALA A 34 -17.52 -2.57 5.10
C ALA A 34 -18.58 -1.49 4.77
N THR A 35 -18.19 -0.26 4.46
CA THR A 35 -19.11 0.79 3.98
C THR A 35 -19.42 0.69 2.48
N LEU A 36 -18.64 -0.10 1.72
CA LEU A 36 -18.83 -0.29 0.28
C LEU A 36 -19.94 -1.32 0.03
N THR A 37 -20.91 -0.92 -0.78
CA THR A 37 -22.02 -1.81 -1.20
C THR A 37 -22.18 -1.88 -2.73
N ALA A 38 -21.37 -1.11 -3.46
CA ALA A 38 -21.35 -1.11 -4.92
C ALA A 38 -20.86 -2.46 -5.47
N PRO A 39 -21.29 -2.88 -6.67
CA PRO A 39 -20.72 -4.00 -7.40
C PRO A 39 -19.22 -3.78 -7.65
N LEU A 40 -18.45 -4.89 -7.66
CA LEU A 40 -17.00 -4.82 -7.91
C LEU A 40 -16.67 -4.20 -9.27
N GLU A 41 -17.43 -4.58 -10.28
CA GLU A 41 -17.28 -4.09 -11.66
C GLU A 41 -17.36 -2.56 -11.74
N ASP A 42 -18.30 -1.94 -11.05
CA ASP A 42 -18.47 -0.48 -11.02
C ASP A 42 -17.27 0.20 -10.36
N VAL A 43 -16.76 -0.38 -9.29
CA VAL A 43 -15.58 0.15 -8.57
C VAL A 43 -14.31 -0.04 -9.40
N VAL A 44 -14.14 -1.18 -10.07
CA VAL A 44 -13.01 -1.45 -10.96
C VAL A 44 -13.03 -0.50 -12.16
N GLU A 45 -14.19 -0.28 -12.79
CA GLU A 45 -14.33 0.67 -13.89
C GLU A 45 -13.88 2.08 -13.45
N TRP A 46 -14.38 2.55 -12.31
CA TRP A 46 -13.97 3.83 -11.76
C TRP A 46 -12.46 3.89 -11.45
N VAL A 47 -11.89 2.82 -10.88
CA VAL A 47 -10.45 2.73 -10.58
C VAL A 47 -9.64 2.83 -11.88
N LEU A 48 -10.03 2.12 -12.93
CA LEU A 48 -9.36 2.16 -14.22
C LEU A 48 -9.41 3.55 -14.88
N GLU A 49 -10.48 4.32 -14.66
CA GLU A 49 -10.61 5.67 -15.20
C GLU A 49 -9.85 6.74 -14.38
N ASN A 50 -9.77 6.58 -13.06
CA ASN A 50 -9.35 7.64 -12.15
C ASN A 50 -7.99 7.42 -11.48
N VAL A 51 -7.49 6.18 -11.44
CA VAL A 51 -6.19 5.87 -10.81
C VAL A 51 -5.10 5.87 -11.87
N GLN A 52 -4.05 6.64 -11.59
CA GLN A 52 -2.84 6.67 -12.39
C GLN A 52 -1.69 5.99 -11.67
N VAL A 53 -1.00 5.12 -12.36
CA VAL A 53 0.25 4.53 -11.86
C VAL A 53 1.36 5.59 -11.92
N ARG A 54 2.20 5.57 -10.93
CA ARG A 54 3.34 6.50 -10.86
C ARG A 54 4.31 6.25 -12.00
N PRO A 55 4.77 7.32 -12.71
CA PRO A 55 5.72 7.19 -13.81
C PRO A 55 6.98 6.41 -13.41
N GLY A 56 7.46 5.56 -14.31
CA GLY A 56 8.68 4.77 -14.15
C GLY A 56 8.47 3.39 -13.49
N LEU A 57 7.22 2.93 -13.30
CA LEU A 57 6.97 1.57 -12.82
C LEU A 57 7.48 0.52 -13.81
N ASP A 58 7.21 0.72 -15.09
CA ASP A 58 7.68 -0.12 -16.19
C ASP A 58 9.21 -0.25 -16.20
N GLU A 59 9.94 0.88 -16.10
CA GLU A 59 11.41 0.89 -16.04
C GLU A 59 11.92 0.13 -14.79
N LEU A 60 11.29 0.33 -13.62
CA LEU A 60 11.68 -0.38 -12.40
C LEU A 60 11.46 -1.88 -12.52
N VAL A 61 10.32 -2.29 -13.07
CA VAL A 61 9.98 -3.72 -13.23
C VAL A 61 10.93 -4.37 -14.23
N GLU A 62 11.18 -3.74 -15.38
CA GLU A 62 12.08 -4.29 -16.41
C GLU A 62 13.52 -4.46 -15.90
N ARG A 63 14.01 -3.53 -15.08
CA ARG A 63 15.42 -3.51 -14.67
C ARG A 63 15.71 -4.25 -13.37
N PHE A 64 14.78 -4.24 -12.43
CA PHE A 64 15.06 -4.68 -11.05
C PHE A 64 14.12 -5.77 -10.56
N HIS A 65 13.04 -6.10 -11.29
CA HIS A 65 12.05 -7.11 -10.91
C HIS A 65 11.63 -6.99 -9.43
N PRO A 66 11.09 -5.82 -9.00
CA PRO A 66 10.77 -5.58 -7.61
C PRO A 66 9.61 -6.45 -7.13
N LEU A 67 9.61 -6.77 -5.84
CA LEU A 67 8.42 -7.26 -5.15
C LEU A 67 7.55 -6.05 -4.74
N VAL A 68 6.32 -6.02 -5.19
CA VAL A 68 5.33 -5.03 -4.75
C VAL A 68 4.56 -5.58 -3.55
N VAL A 69 4.63 -4.89 -2.41
CA VAL A 69 3.87 -5.22 -1.20
C VAL A 69 2.85 -4.12 -0.93
N SER A 70 1.56 -4.46 -1.03
CA SER A 70 0.47 -3.49 -0.92
C SER A 70 -0.49 -3.85 0.21
N SER A 71 -0.98 -2.84 0.92
CA SER A 71 -2.14 -2.98 1.82
C SER A 71 -3.48 -2.86 1.09
N GLY A 72 -3.44 -2.67 -0.25
CA GLY A 72 -4.61 -2.72 -1.13
C GLY A 72 -4.99 -4.17 -1.50
N PHE A 73 -5.76 -4.32 -2.58
CA PHE A 73 -6.45 -5.57 -2.93
C PHE A 73 -6.19 -5.96 -4.37
N HIS A 74 -5.96 -7.25 -4.60
CA HIS A 74 -5.75 -7.83 -5.93
C HIS A 74 -6.87 -7.45 -6.89
N GLU A 75 -8.14 -7.50 -6.47
CA GLU A 75 -9.31 -7.20 -7.29
C GLU A 75 -9.31 -5.76 -7.84
N LEU A 76 -8.56 -4.85 -7.21
CA LEU A 76 -8.44 -3.45 -7.62
C LEU A 76 -7.07 -3.13 -8.27
N ILE A 77 -6.01 -3.83 -7.87
CA ILE A 77 -4.63 -3.56 -8.32
C ILE A 77 -4.36 -4.29 -9.64
N ASP A 78 -4.71 -5.57 -9.75
CA ASP A 78 -4.42 -6.37 -10.93
C ASP A 78 -5.00 -5.79 -12.23
N PRO A 79 -6.25 -5.27 -12.25
CA PRO A 79 -6.79 -4.59 -13.43
C PRO A 79 -5.97 -3.34 -13.84
N VAL A 80 -5.44 -2.60 -12.86
CA VAL A 80 -4.61 -1.42 -13.14
C VAL A 80 -3.26 -1.82 -13.72
N LEU A 81 -2.60 -2.83 -13.16
CA LEU A 81 -1.34 -3.36 -13.68
C LEU A 81 -1.52 -3.92 -15.11
N ALA A 82 -2.63 -4.63 -15.34
CA ALA A 82 -2.97 -5.15 -16.67
C ALA A 82 -3.20 -4.03 -17.70
N ARG A 83 -3.88 -2.94 -17.32
CA ARG A 83 -4.07 -1.74 -18.17
C ARG A 83 -2.72 -1.11 -18.57
N GLU A 84 -1.77 -1.05 -17.63
CA GLU A 84 -0.42 -0.52 -17.88
C GLU A 84 0.50 -1.52 -18.61
N GLY A 85 0.08 -2.77 -18.80
CA GLY A 85 0.91 -3.83 -19.39
C GLY A 85 2.11 -4.23 -18.53
N VAL A 86 2.00 -4.08 -17.21
CA VAL A 86 3.08 -4.37 -16.26
C VAL A 86 2.82 -5.70 -15.57
N GLU A 87 3.78 -6.62 -15.68
CA GLU A 87 3.82 -7.87 -14.93
C GLU A 87 4.84 -7.77 -13.81
N VAL A 88 4.38 -7.88 -12.56
CA VAL A 88 5.23 -7.75 -11.37
C VAL A 88 4.75 -8.72 -10.29
N GLU A 89 5.67 -9.22 -9.47
CA GLU A 89 5.31 -9.98 -8.28
C GLU A 89 4.60 -9.06 -7.28
N LEU A 90 3.34 -9.38 -6.97
CA LEU A 90 2.48 -8.60 -6.10
C LEU A 90 2.01 -9.43 -4.90
N LEU A 91 2.24 -8.92 -3.71
CA LEU A 91 1.61 -9.38 -2.48
C LEU A 91 0.61 -8.32 -2.01
N ALA A 92 -0.66 -8.66 -2.07
CA ALA A 92 -1.77 -7.79 -1.69
C ALA A 92 -2.87 -8.61 -1.00
N ASN A 93 -3.80 -7.93 -0.36
CA ASN A 93 -4.96 -8.55 0.25
C ASN A 93 -6.02 -8.90 -0.81
N HIS A 94 -7.14 -9.47 -0.37
CA HIS A 94 -8.31 -9.74 -1.19
C HIS A 94 -9.56 -9.10 -0.61
N VAL A 95 -10.52 -8.75 -1.48
CA VAL A 95 -11.87 -8.34 -1.06
C VAL A 95 -12.93 -9.24 -1.66
N GLU A 96 -13.95 -9.50 -0.86
CA GLU A 96 -15.19 -10.14 -1.30
C GLU A 96 -16.31 -9.10 -1.28
N PRO A 97 -16.79 -8.65 -2.45
CA PRO A 97 -17.91 -7.73 -2.54
C PRO A 97 -19.21 -8.39 -2.05
N ARG A 98 -19.93 -7.69 -1.16
CA ARG A 98 -21.24 -8.14 -0.67
C ARG A 98 -22.21 -6.96 -0.60
N PRO A 99 -23.52 -7.18 -0.78
CA PRO A 99 -24.52 -6.12 -0.73
C PRO A 99 -24.62 -5.42 0.65
N ASP A 100 -24.19 -6.09 1.70
CA ASP A 100 -24.18 -5.59 3.09
C ASP A 100 -22.81 -5.03 3.53
N GLY A 101 -21.91 -4.80 2.58
CA GLY A 101 -20.56 -4.27 2.78
C GLY A 101 -19.48 -5.29 2.41
N TRP A 102 -18.41 -4.80 1.79
CA TRP A 102 -17.30 -5.65 1.35
C TRP A 102 -16.55 -6.26 2.53
N ARG A 103 -16.04 -7.47 2.35
CA ARG A 103 -15.23 -8.20 3.35
C ARG A 103 -13.79 -8.31 2.89
N VAL A 104 -12.88 -8.09 3.82
CA VAL A 104 -11.43 -8.17 3.57
C VAL A 104 -10.92 -9.54 3.97
N THR A 105 -10.01 -10.10 3.16
CA THR A 105 -9.19 -11.27 3.49
C THR A 105 -7.73 -10.85 3.42
N TRP A 106 -7.01 -11.02 4.52
CA TRP A 106 -5.64 -10.57 4.66
C TRP A 106 -4.64 -11.56 4.03
N GLN A 107 -3.62 -11.02 3.36
CA GLN A 107 -2.48 -11.78 2.84
C GLN A 107 -1.62 -12.34 3.99
N ASP A 108 -1.49 -11.57 5.07
CA ASP A 108 -0.76 -11.98 6.28
C ASP A 108 -1.40 -11.34 7.52
N GLU A 109 -1.61 -12.17 8.55
CA GLU A 109 -2.18 -11.75 9.84
C GLU A 109 -1.15 -11.84 10.98
N SER A 110 0.12 -12.13 10.68
CA SER A 110 1.16 -12.24 11.69
C SER A 110 1.40 -10.91 12.40
N ILE A 111 1.58 -10.98 13.71
CA ILE A 111 1.81 -9.80 14.53
C ILE A 111 3.28 -9.39 14.46
N CYS A 112 3.53 -8.17 14.04
CA CYS A 112 4.86 -7.58 13.99
C CYS A 112 5.41 -7.34 15.39
N ASP A 113 6.65 -7.75 15.63
CA ASP A 113 7.38 -7.56 16.89
C ASP A 113 7.77 -6.10 17.19
N VAL A 114 7.66 -5.21 16.19
CA VAL A 114 8.01 -3.80 16.30
C VAL A 114 6.80 -2.93 16.61
N CYS A 115 5.69 -3.10 15.88
CA CYS A 115 4.50 -2.25 16.05
C CYS A 115 3.34 -2.93 16.79
N GLY A 116 3.44 -4.23 17.10
CA GLY A 116 2.42 -4.96 17.83
C GLY A 116 1.14 -5.24 17.04
N GLN A 117 1.15 -5.02 15.72
CA GLN A 117 0.03 -5.28 14.82
C GLN A 117 0.51 -5.87 13.50
N SER A 118 -0.38 -6.41 12.68
CA SER A 118 -0.01 -6.89 11.36
C SER A 118 0.40 -5.72 10.44
N CYS A 119 1.47 -5.90 9.67
CA CYS A 119 2.00 -4.88 8.78
C CYS A 119 2.89 -5.49 7.68
N LYS A 120 3.26 -4.73 6.67
CA LYS A 120 4.08 -5.16 5.53
C LYS A 120 5.44 -5.78 5.89
N ARG A 121 5.95 -5.56 7.12
CA ARG A 121 7.25 -6.09 7.57
C ARG A 121 7.38 -7.61 7.44
N ALA A 122 6.28 -8.34 7.66
CA ALA A 122 6.27 -9.80 7.55
C ALA A 122 6.46 -10.31 6.11
N LEU A 123 6.03 -9.52 5.14
CA LEU A 123 6.05 -9.87 3.72
C LEU A 123 7.36 -9.47 3.01
N VAL A 124 8.22 -8.70 3.67
CA VAL A 124 9.47 -8.24 3.08
C VAL A 124 10.55 -9.31 3.24
N PRO A 125 11.24 -9.71 2.14
CA PRO A 125 12.37 -10.64 2.18
C PRO A 125 13.47 -10.13 3.12
N ARG A 126 14.16 -11.05 3.80
CA ARG A 126 15.23 -10.72 4.75
C ARG A 126 16.61 -11.20 4.30
N ASP A 127 16.68 -11.75 3.12
CA ASP A 127 17.91 -12.31 2.56
C ASP A 127 18.57 -11.30 1.61
N GLY A 128 19.84 -10.97 1.87
CA GLY A 128 20.62 -10.06 1.03
C GLY A 128 20.40 -8.58 1.35
N SER A 129 20.90 -7.72 0.46
CA SER A 129 20.72 -6.27 0.58
C SER A 129 19.33 -5.86 0.12
N LEU A 130 18.64 -5.06 0.92
CA LEU A 130 17.27 -4.64 0.71
C LEU A 130 17.19 -3.14 0.39
N VAL A 131 16.57 -2.82 -0.74
CA VAL A 131 16.11 -1.46 -1.06
C VAL A 131 14.59 -1.41 -0.88
N TYR A 132 14.10 -0.43 -0.17
CA TYR A 132 12.67 -0.23 0.09
C TYR A 132 12.20 1.13 -0.42
N ALA A 133 11.07 1.16 -1.11
CA ALA A 133 10.40 2.39 -1.52
C ALA A 133 8.96 2.42 -0.99
N GLY A 134 8.55 3.53 -0.37
CA GLY A 134 7.21 3.65 0.18
C GLY A 134 6.79 5.09 0.48
N ASP A 135 5.51 5.29 0.83
CA ASP A 135 4.99 6.63 1.08
C ASP A 135 4.00 6.73 2.25
N GLY A 136 3.59 5.61 2.85
CA GLY A 136 2.45 5.57 3.75
C GLY A 136 2.71 5.03 5.16
N PHE A 137 1.62 4.94 5.89
CA PHE A 137 1.60 4.42 7.26
C PHE A 137 2.04 2.94 7.33
N SER A 138 1.56 2.11 6.40
CA SER A 138 1.85 0.68 6.36
C SER A 138 3.31 0.34 6.06
N ASP A 139 4.08 1.31 5.53
CA ASP A 139 5.49 1.11 5.14
C ASP A 139 6.46 1.26 6.31
N ARG A 140 6.03 1.88 7.43
CA ARG A 140 6.89 2.31 8.54
C ARG A 140 7.80 1.22 9.10
N CYS A 141 7.26 0.03 9.36
CA CYS A 141 8.03 -1.08 9.92
C CYS A 141 8.85 -1.81 8.85
N ALA A 142 8.34 -1.94 7.64
CA ALA A 142 9.03 -2.58 6.52
C ALA A 142 10.26 -1.78 6.09
N ALA A 143 10.12 -0.46 5.93
CA ALA A 143 11.22 0.43 5.55
C ALA A 143 12.43 0.32 6.49
N GLN A 144 12.23 0.09 7.79
CA GLN A 144 13.31 -0.06 8.77
C GLN A 144 14.12 -1.36 8.63
N LEU A 145 13.75 -2.27 7.75
CA LEU A 145 14.54 -3.46 7.40
C LEU A 145 15.56 -3.17 6.29
N ALA A 146 15.38 -2.07 5.56
CA ALA A 146 16.14 -1.81 4.35
C ALA A 146 17.51 -1.17 4.65
N ASP A 147 18.47 -1.53 3.83
CA ASP A 147 19.80 -0.90 3.79
C ASP A 147 19.75 0.48 3.11
N ARG A 148 18.77 0.66 2.22
CA ARG A 148 18.53 1.91 1.49
C ARG A 148 17.04 2.17 1.37
N ILE A 149 16.62 3.37 1.75
CA ILE A 149 15.19 3.73 1.81
C ILE A 149 14.92 4.90 0.86
N PHE A 150 13.93 4.71 0.00
CA PHE A 150 13.29 5.79 -0.74
C PHE A 150 11.95 6.08 -0.10
N ALA A 151 11.74 7.32 0.34
CA ALA A 151 10.52 7.68 1.06
C ALA A 151 9.95 9.01 0.60
N ARG A 152 8.63 9.13 0.75
CA ARG A 152 7.88 10.36 0.52
C ARG A 152 6.71 10.47 1.48
N ARG A 153 6.01 11.64 1.49
CA ARG A 153 4.79 11.87 2.27
C ARG A 153 4.89 11.41 3.73
N GLY A 154 3.90 10.61 4.18
CA GLY A 154 3.79 10.17 5.56
C GLY A 154 4.92 9.25 6.04
N LEU A 155 5.52 8.45 5.15
CA LEU A 155 6.71 7.67 5.50
C LEU A 155 7.91 8.58 5.72
N ALA A 156 8.14 9.56 4.85
CA ALA A 156 9.24 10.52 5.00
C ALA A 156 9.14 11.28 6.33
N ALA A 157 7.96 11.84 6.65
CA ALA A 157 7.74 12.51 7.93
C ALA A 157 8.02 11.60 9.14
N TYR A 158 7.58 10.34 9.07
CA TYR A 158 7.83 9.36 10.12
C TYR A 158 9.33 9.05 10.32
N LEU A 159 10.10 8.97 9.22
CA LEU A 159 11.54 8.72 9.26
C LEU A 159 12.31 9.94 9.76
N ASP A 160 11.91 11.17 9.37
CA ASP A 160 12.48 12.43 9.87
C ASP A 160 12.37 12.54 11.40
N GLU A 161 11.19 12.25 11.97
CA GLU A 161 10.97 12.25 13.41
C GLU A 161 11.92 11.30 14.18
N ARG A 162 12.43 10.26 13.50
CA ARG A 162 13.29 9.21 14.09
C ARG A 162 14.76 9.35 13.71
N GLY A 163 15.09 10.33 12.89
CA GLY A 163 16.45 10.52 12.39
C GLY A 163 16.95 9.37 11.51
N VAL A 164 16.04 8.65 10.85
CA VAL A 164 16.38 7.57 9.93
C VAL A 164 16.63 8.14 8.54
N PRO A 165 17.81 7.94 7.95
CA PRO A 165 18.13 8.50 6.63
C PRO A 165 17.32 7.82 5.52
N TYR A 166 16.89 8.61 4.55
CA TYR A 166 16.21 8.15 3.35
C TYR A 166 16.52 9.09 2.18
N GLU A 167 16.18 8.65 0.98
CA GLU A 167 16.21 9.47 -0.23
C GLU A 167 14.77 9.82 -0.62
N TRP A 168 14.52 11.10 -0.89
CA TRP A 168 13.22 11.54 -1.40
C TRP A 168 13.06 11.13 -2.86
N PHE A 169 11.84 10.82 -3.28
CA PHE A 169 11.48 10.59 -4.68
C PHE A 169 10.10 11.16 -5.01
N ASP A 170 9.96 11.70 -6.21
CA ASP A 170 8.69 12.16 -6.76
C ASP A 170 8.08 11.12 -7.71
N ASP A 171 8.91 10.47 -8.51
CA ASP A 171 8.52 9.37 -9.41
C ASP A 171 9.48 8.18 -9.32
N LEU A 172 9.13 7.08 -10.00
CA LEU A 172 9.90 5.83 -9.92
C LEU A 172 11.13 5.84 -10.86
N HIS A 173 11.19 6.76 -11.85
CA HIS A 173 12.40 6.96 -12.66
C HIS A 173 13.57 7.43 -11.81
N GLU A 174 13.32 8.27 -10.78
CA GLU A 174 14.36 8.74 -9.86
C GLU A 174 14.96 7.57 -9.08
N ILE A 175 14.14 6.64 -8.62
CA ILE A 175 14.59 5.41 -7.96
C ILE A 175 15.41 4.57 -8.93
N ALA A 176 14.89 4.34 -10.15
CA ALA A 176 15.59 3.57 -11.18
C ALA A 176 16.94 4.18 -11.56
N ALA A 177 17.03 5.51 -11.58
CA ALA A 177 18.28 6.22 -11.82
C ALA A 177 19.28 6.12 -10.67
N ALA A 178 18.80 6.13 -9.42
CA ALA A 178 19.63 6.06 -8.22
C ALA A 178 20.18 4.65 -7.94
N LEU A 179 19.55 3.59 -8.48
CA LEU A 179 19.95 2.19 -8.34
C LEU A 179 20.94 1.69 -9.41
N ARG A 180 21.60 2.61 -10.11
CA ARG A 180 22.62 2.28 -11.14
C ARG A 180 23.89 1.70 -10.54
#